data_dc14e07fe45513f2d7d8c2dcc85547b0
#
_entry.id   dc14e07fe45513f2d7d8c2dcc85547b0
#
_cell.length_a   1.000
_cell.length_b   1.000
_cell.length_c   1.000
_cell.angle_alpha   90.00
_cell.angle_beta   90.00
_cell.angle_gamma   90.00
#
_symmetry.space_group_name_H-M   'P 1'
#
loop_
_entity.id
_entity.type
_entity.pdbx_description
1 polymer ?
#
loop_
_entity_poly.entity_id
_entity_poly.type
_entity_poly.pdbx_seq_one_letter_code
_entity_poly.pdbx_strand_id
1 'polypeptide(L)'
;MTAVPKPLPQITPEMAPFWEAARRHELVVQRCRGCGAHRFPAREICSRCLSRDAGWDRVSGRGSVFSFAIMHQVYHPGFADAVPYAIVVVELEEGVRMLSNLVDCPVERIEIGMPVEAVFEPVTPEVTLPKFRPRRAAG
;
A
#
# COMPACT_ATOMS: atom_id res chain seq x y z
N MET A 1 9.49 14.90 26.86
CA MET A 1 8.17 14.82 26.19
C MET A 1 8.15 13.62 25.25
N THR A 2 7.23 12.72 25.49
CA THR A 2 7.05 11.58 24.59
C THR A 2 6.22 12.02 23.39
N ALA A 3 6.72 11.72 22.19
CA ALA A 3 5.97 11.97 20.98
C ALA A 3 4.70 11.11 20.95
N VAL A 4 3.61 11.66 20.42
CA VAL A 4 2.40 10.92 20.23
C VAL A 4 2.64 9.88 19.12
N PRO A 5 2.39 8.58 19.37
CA PRO A 5 2.64 7.58 18.33
C PRO A 5 1.64 7.74 17.18
N LYS A 6 2.09 7.35 15.98
CA LYS A 6 1.20 7.30 14.82
C LYS A 6 0.15 6.21 15.04
N PRO A 7 -1.10 6.43 14.56
CA PRO A 7 -2.10 5.37 14.61
C PRO A 7 -1.66 4.20 13.74
N LEU A 8 -1.91 2.99 14.22
CA LEU A 8 -1.59 1.77 13.50
C LEU A 8 -2.83 1.21 12.82
N PRO A 9 -2.67 0.50 11.70
CA PRO A 9 -3.81 -0.15 11.08
C PRO A 9 -4.37 -1.24 12.00
N GLN A 10 -5.68 -1.41 11.96
CA GLN A 10 -6.35 -2.47 12.66
C GLN A 10 -6.37 -3.71 11.77
N ILE A 11 -5.81 -4.82 12.29
CA ILE A 11 -5.77 -6.07 11.54
C ILE A 11 -7.12 -6.76 11.69
N THR A 12 -7.92 -6.72 10.62
CA THR A 12 -9.21 -7.41 10.59
C THR A 12 -9.02 -8.82 10.02
N PRO A 13 -9.94 -9.77 10.33
CA PRO A 13 -9.85 -11.10 9.74
C PRO A 13 -9.82 -11.09 8.21
N GLU A 14 -10.54 -10.18 7.58
CA GLU A 14 -10.56 -10.06 6.12
C GLU A 14 -9.20 -9.70 5.55
N MET A 15 -8.45 -8.86 6.25
CA MET A 15 -7.16 -8.37 5.79
C MET A 15 -5.97 -9.10 6.42
N ALA A 16 -6.22 -10.06 7.31
CA ALA A 16 -5.13 -10.77 7.99
C ALA A 16 -4.10 -11.37 7.03
N PRO A 17 -4.49 -12.02 5.91
CA PRO A 17 -3.47 -12.54 4.98
C PRO A 17 -2.57 -11.47 4.38
N PHE A 18 -3.10 -10.27 4.14
CA PHE A 18 -2.32 -9.15 3.66
C PHE A 18 -1.22 -8.75 4.66
N TRP A 19 -1.60 -8.62 5.93
CA TRP A 19 -0.67 -8.21 6.98
C TRP A 19 0.35 -9.30 7.31
N GLU A 20 -0.06 -10.56 7.27
CA GLU A 20 0.85 -11.69 7.46
C GLU A 20 1.92 -11.74 6.36
N ALA A 21 1.51 -11.53 5.11
CA ALA A 21 2.44 -11.47 3.99
C ALA A 21 3.40 -10.28 4.12
N ALA A 22 2.88 -9.12 4.54
CA ALA A 22 3.72 -7.93 4.73
C ALA A 22 4.81 -8.18 5.77
N ARG A 23 4.53 -8.94 6.82
CA ARG A 23 5.54 -9.31 7.81
C ARG A 23 6.69 -10.11 7.20
N ARG A 24 6.42 -10.84 6.14
CA ARG A 24 7.43 -11.60 5.38
C ARG A 24 8.01 -10.79 4.23
N HIS A 25 7.69 -9.49 4.15
CA HIS A 25 8.09 -8.62 3.05
C HIS A 25 7.57 -9.11 1.69
N GLU A 26 6.34 -9.58 1.70
CA GLU A 26 5.63 -9.98 0.49
C GLU A 26 4.37 -9.14 0.35
N LEU A 27 4.06 -8.73 -0.87
CA LEU A 27 2.84 -8.00 -1.16
C LEU A 27 1.84 -8.93 -1.82
N VAL A 28 0.65 -9.04 -1.21
CA VAL A 28 -0.43 -9.86 -1.76
C VAL A 28 -1.69 -9.03 -1.92
N VAL A 29 -2.50 -9.39 -2.90
CA VAL A 29 -3.80 -8.77 -3.12
C VAL A 29 -4.85 -9.86 -3.26
N GLN A 30 -6.10 -9.51 -3.00
CA GLN A 30 -7.19 -10.47 -3.12
C GLN A 30 -7.50 -10.72 -4.60
N ARG A 31 -7.78 -11.98 -4.92
CA ARG A 31 -8.17 -12.39 -6.27
C ARG A 31 -9.50 -13.12 -6.22
N CYS A 32 -10.44 -12.70 -7.05
CA CYS A 32 -11.69 -13.40 -7.21
C CYS A 32 -11.46 -14.73 -7.94
N ARG A 33 -11.91 -15.84 -7.36
CA ARG A 33 -11.79 -17.15 -8.01
C ARG A 33 -12.84 -17.34 -9.10
N GLY A 34 -13.91 -16.56 -9.06
CA GLY A 34 -14.96 -16.62 -10.07
C GLY A 34 -14.54 -16.01 -11.40
N CYS A 35 -13.97 -14.79 -11.39
CA CYS A 35 -13.61 -14.09 -12.61
C CYS A 35 -12.12 -13.75 -12.74
N GLY A 36 -11.32 -14.05 -11.72
CA GLY A 36 -9.89 -13.80 -11.74
C GLY A 36 -9.46 -12.37 -11.48
N ALA A 37 -10.38 -11.45 -11.22
CA ALA A 37 -10.05 -10.06 -11.00
C ALA A 37 -9.32 -9.87 -9.67
N HIS A 38 -8.27 -9.05 -9.68
CA HIS A 38 -7.59 -8.63 -8.47
C HIS A 38 -8.29 -7.42 -7.85
N ARG A 39 -8.25 -7.32 -6.54
CA ARG A 39 -8.80 -6.16 -5.83
C ARG A 39 -8.04 -5.87 -4.55
N PHE A 40 -8.06 -4.61 -4.16
CA PHE A 40 -7.52 -4.13 -2.89
C PHE A 40 -8.32 -2.91 -2.45
N PRO A 41 -8.70 -2.81 -1.18
CA PRO A 41 -8.58 -3.83 -0.13
C PRO A 41 -9.51 -5.02 -0.33
N ALA A 42 -9.39 -6.02 0.55
CA ALA A 42 -10.21 -7.22 0.50
C ALA A 42 -11.70 -6.90 0.66
N ARG A 43 -12.53 -7.61 -0.07
CA ARG A 43 -13.99 -7.50 -0.01
C ARG A 43 -14.62 -8.87 -0.02
N GLU A 44 -15.80 -8.96 0.58
CA GLU A 44 -16.56 -10.21 0.63
C GLU A 44 -17.10 -10.63 -0.72
N ILE A 45 -17.52 -9.65 -1.52
CA ILE A 45 -18.20 -9.88 -2.79
C ILE A 45 -17.43 -9.18 -3.90
N CYS A 46 -17.21 -9.90 -4.99
CA CYS A 46 -16.59 -9.33 -6.18
C CYS A 46 -17.54 -8.32 -6.84
N SER A 47 -17.03 -7.11 -7.11
CA SER A 47 -17.81 -6.07 -7.75
C SER A 47 -18.11 -6.36 -9.23
N ARG A 48 -17.37 -7.30 -9.84
CA ARG A 48 -17.54 -7.64 -11.25
C ARG A 48 -18.49 -8.80 -11.49
N CYS A 49 -18.36 -9.88 -10.71
CA CYS A 49 -19.14 -11.09 -10.95
C CYS A 49 -19.98 -11.54 -9.76
N LEU A 50 -19.94 -10.80 -8.64
CA LEU A 50 -20.71 -11.05 -7.43
C LEU A 50 -20.33 -12.35 -6.70
N SER A 51 -19.24 -13.01 -7.08
CA SER A 51 -18.77 -14.22 -6.41
C SER A 51 -18.24 -13.88 -5.00
N ARG A 52 -18.45 -14.79 -4.07
CA ARG A 52 -17.90 -14.71 -2.72
C ARG A 52 -16.63 -15.55 -2.55
N ASP A 53 -16.23 -16.27 -3.61
CA ASP A 53 -15.05 -17.13 -3.56
C ASP A 53 -13.82 -16.34 -3.98
N ALA A 54 -12.86 -16.20 -3.05
CA ALA A 54 -11.66 -15.41 -3.29
C ALA A 54 -10.47 -16.05 -2.61
N GLY A 55 -9.30 -15.81 -3.17
CA GLY A 55 -8.02 -16.18 -2.62
C GLY A 55 -7.10 -14.98 -2.59
N TRP A 56 -5.82 -15.24 -2.34
CA TRP A 56 -4.79 -14.22 -2.27
C TRP A 56 -3.67 -14.57 -3.23
N ASP A 57 -3.22 -13.57 -4.00
CA ASP A 57 -2.13 -13.72 -4.95
C ASP A 57 -0.97 -12.83 -4.54
N ARG A 58 0.23 -13.37 -4.62
CA ARG A 58 1.43 -12.56 -4.49
C ARG A 58 1.62 -11.73 -5.75
N VAL A 59 1.92 -10.44 -5.58
CA VAL A 59 2.20 -9.52 -6.68
C VAL A 59 3.65 -9.05 -6.60
N SER A 60 4.14 -8.50 -7.71
CA SER A 60 5.55 -8.12 -7.84
C SER A 60 5.97 -7.01 -6.89
N GLY A 61 5.03 -6.17 -6.49
CA GLY A 61 5.34 -4.95 -5.74
C GLY A 61 5.83 -3.82 -6.62
N ARG A 62 5.89 -4.00 -7.93
CA ARG A 62 6.29 -2.97 -8.88
C ARG A 62 5.06 -2.35 -9.52
N GLY A 63 5.15 -1.04 -9.74
CA GLY A 63 4.06 -0.30 -10.37
C GLY A 63 4.49 1.11 -10.71
N SER A 64 3.51 1.97 -10.91
CA SER A 64 3.73 3.37 -11.20
C SER A 64 2.78 4.24 -10.40
N VAL A 65 3.15 5.50 -10.20
CA VAL A 65 2.29 6.45 -9.50
C VAL A 65 1.12 6.80 -10.42
N PHE A 66 -0.08 6.40 -10.01
CA PHE A 66 -1.31 6.75 -10.71
C PHE A 66 -1.81 8.11 -10.28
N SER A 67 -1.73 8.41 -8.99
CA SER A 67 -2.14 9.68 -8.42
C SER A 67 -1.38 9.92 -7.11
N PHE A 68 -1.32 11.16 -6.65
CA PHE A 68 -0.69 11.45 -5.38
C PHE A 68 -1.25 12.74 -4.77
N ALA A 69 -1.04 12.88 -3.46
CA ALA A 69 -1.33 14.10 -2.73
C ALA A 69 -0.21 14.34 -1.71
N ILE A 70 0.12 15.60 -1.49
CA ILE A 70 1.11 15.98 -0.49
C ILE A 70 0.38 16.51 0.73
N MET A 71 0.61 15.88 1.87
CA MET A 71 -0.04 16.24 3.12
C MET A 71 0.83 17.23 3.87
N HIS A 72 0.36 18.47 3.93
CA HIS A 72 1.03 19.55 4.68
C HIS A 72 0.42 19.76 6.05
N GLN A 73 -0.85 19.42 6.21
CA GLN A 73 -1.59 19.64 7.45
C GLN A 73 -1.47 18.43 8.38
N VAL A 74 -1.31 18.71 9.66
CA VAL A 74 -1.27 17.66 10.69
C VAL A 74 -2.69 17.36 11.13
N TYR A 75 -3.24 16.24 10.66
CA TYR A 75 -4.57 15.79 11.07
C TYR A 75 -4.56 14.91 12.31
N HIS A 76 -3.39 14.37 12.66
CA HIS A 76 -3.21 13.54 13.84
C HIS A 76 -1.85 13.89 14.46
N PRO A 77 -1.78 14.09 15.78
CA PRO A 77 -0.51 14.51 16.41
C PRO A 77 0.67 13.57 16.14
N GLY A 78 0.41 12.28 15.89
CA GLY A 78 1.45 11.29 15.56
C GLY A 78 2.16 11.57 14.24
N PHE A 79 1.59 12.42 13.37
CA PHE A 79 2.19 12.79 12.09
C PHE A 79 2.85 14.17 12.11
N ALA A 80 2.94 14.81 13.29
CA ALA A 80 3.46 16.18 13.39
C ALA A 80 4.87 16.30 12.80
N ASP A 81 5.72 15.30 13.00
CA ASP A 81 7.10 15.31 12.50
C ASP A 81 7.22 14.71 11.09
N ALA A 82 6.14 14.23 10.52
CA ALA A 82 6.16 13.55 9.22
C ALA A 82 5.79 14.46 8.06
N VAL A 83 5.05 15.55 8.32
CA VAL A 83 4.63 16.46 7.25
C VAL A 83 5.78 17.33 6.75
N PRO A 84 5.87 17.65 5.45
CA PRO A 84 5.00 17.14 4.39
C PRO A 84 5.34 15.69 4.03
N TYR A 85 4.30 14.89 3.80
CA TYR A 85 4.51 13.52 3.33
C TYR A 85 3.57 13.23 2.16
N ALA A 86 3.93 12.23 1.36
CA ALA A 86 3.18 11.90 0.16
C ALA A 86 2.26 10.71 0.38
N ILE A 87 1.01 10.86 -0.01
CA ILE A 87 0.08 9.76 -0.19
C ILE A 87 0.05 9.47 -1.68
N VAL A 88 0.18 8.20 -2.07
CA VAL A 88 0.18 7.80 -3.47
C VAL A 88 -0.85 6.71 -3.70
N VAL A 89 -1.45 6.73 -4.89
CA VAL A 89 -2.16 5.59 -5.44
C VAL A 89 -1.23 4.97 -6.46
N VAL A 90 -0.82 3.74 -6.21
CA VAL A 90 0.09 3.00 -7.09
C VAL A 90 -0.74 2.04 -7.94
N GLU A 91 -0.56 2.09 -9.24
CA GLU A 91 -1.09 1.07 -10.14
C GLU A 91 -0.02 0.01 -10.31
N LEU A 92 -0.27 -1.17 -9.76
CA LEU A 92 0.66 -2.29 -9.83
C LEU A 92 0.68 -2.90 -11.22
N GLU A 93 1.78 -3.59 -11.57
CA GLU A 93 1.91 -4.26 -12.86
C GLU A 93 0.73 -5.21 -13.13
N GLU A 94 0.16 -5.78 -12.08
CA GLU A 94 -0.98 -6.69 -12.16
C GLU A 94 -2.31 -5.98 -12.38
N GLY A 95 -2.31 -4.64 -12.47
CA GLY A 95 -3.50 -3.86 -12.81
C GLY A 95 -4.32 -3.39 -11.62
N VAL A 96 -4.00 -3.81 -10.41
CA VAL A 96 -4.70 -3.38 -9.20
C VAL A 96 -4.08 -2.09 -8.65
N ARG A 97 -4.90 -1.23 -8.09
CA ARG A 97 -4.46 0.03 -7.48
C ARG A 97 -4.42 -0.08 -5.98
N MET A 98 -3.41 0.52 -5.37
CA MET A 98 -3.19 0.45 -3.92
C MET A 98 -2.82 1.83 -3.39
N LEU A 99 -3.49 2.24 -2.32
CA LEU A 99 -3.17 3.49 -1.61
C LEU A 99 -2.07 3.23 -0.60
N SER A 100 -1.03 4.06 -0.61
CA SER A 100 0.10 3.92 0.30
C SER A 100 0.83 5.26 0.44
N ASN A 101 2.05 5.21 0.96
CA ASN A 101 2.95 6.36 1.01
C ASN A 101 4.14 6.16 0.07
N LEU A 102 4.63 7.26 -0.50
CA LEU A 102 5.89 7.24 -1.24
C LEU A 102 6.99 7.75 -0.30
N VAL A 103 8.05 6.96 -0.16
CA VAL A 103 9.21 7.29 0.68
C VAL A 103 10.46 7.38 -0.19
N ASP A 104 11.55 7.87 0.39
CA ASP A 104 12.86 8.00 -0.28
C ASP A 104 12.79 8.85 -1.56
N CYS A 105 11.87 9.82 -1.59
CA CYS A 105 11.71 10.73 -2.71
C CYS A 105 11.28 12.10 -2.18
N PRO A 106 11.99 13.18 -2.52
CA PRO A 106 11.52 14.52 -2.17
C PRO A 106 10.14 14.76 -2.77
N VAL A 107 9.24 15.37 -1.98
CA VAL A 107 7.85 15.56 -2.43
C VAL A 107 7.75 16.39 -3.72
N GLU A 108 8.74 17.26 -3.96
CA GLU A 108 8.78 18.10 -5.17
C GLU A 108 9.13 17.33 -6.43
N ARG A 109 9.62 16.09 -6.30
CA ARG A 109 10.04 15.26 -7.43
C ARG A 109 9.06 14.18 -7.81
N ILE A 110 7.93 14.12 -7.13
CA ILE A 110 6.92 13.09 -7.42
C ILE A 110 6.20 13.46 -8.72
N GLU A 111 6.14 12.50 -9.64
CA GLU A 111 5.48 12.68 -10.93
C GLU A 111 4.52 11.51 -11.20
N ILE A 112 3.41 11.81 -11.84
CA ILE A 112 2.48 10.80 -12.32
C ILE A 112 3.21 9.92 -13.34
N GLY A 113 3.07 8.60 -13.19
CA GLY A 113 3.68 7.64 -14.10
C GLY A 113 5.08 7.20 -13.70
N MET A 114 5.69 7.82 -12.67
CA MET A 114 7.03 7.39 -12.27
C MET A 114 7.01 5.96 -11.74
N PRO A 115 8.04 5.16 -12.08
CA PRO A 115 8.11 3.78 -11.59
C PRO A 115 8.43 3.73 -10.11
N VAL A 116 7.76 2.83 -9.41
CA VAL A 116 7.94 2.63 -7.95
C VAL A 116 7.99 1.15 -7.64
N GLU A 117 8.50 0.83 -6.46
CA GLU A 117 8.54 -0.53 -5.95
C GLU A 117 8.20 -0.55 -4.47
N ALA A 118 7.62 -1.66 -4.01
CA ALA A 118 7.24 -1.82 -2.62
C ALA A 118 8.46 -1.95 -1.72
N VAL A 119 8.39 -1.31 -0.55
CA VAL A 119 9.32 -1.49 0.55
C VAL A 119 8.50 -1.76 1.80
N PHE A 120 9.10 -2.41 2.79
CA PHE A 120 8.38 -2.86 3.97
C PHE A 120 9.01 -2.27 5.22
N GLU A 121 8.20 -1.57 6.00
CA GLU A 121 8.64 -0.90 7.22
C GLU A 121 8.06 -1.62 8.44
N PRO A 122 8.86 -2.44 9.16
CA PRO A 122 8.37 -3.03 10.40
C PRO A 122 8.15 -1.94 11.45
N VAL A 123 6.97 -1.88 12.01
CA VAL A 123 6.61 -0.87 13.01
C VAL A 123 6.46 -1.52 14.39
N THR A 124 5.81 -2.68 14.43
CA THR A 124 5.67 -3.51 15.63
C THR A 124 5.91 -4.97 15.24
N PRO A 125 6.02 -5.90 16.22
CA PRO A 125 6.12 -7.33 15.87
C PRO A 125 4.95 -7.83 15.03
N GLU A 126 3.78 -7.23 15.13
CA GLU A 126 2.58 -7.65 14.42
C GLU A 126 2.33 -6.86 13.14
N VAL A 127 2.90 -5.64 13.02
CA VAL A 127 2.57 -4.73 11.92
C VAL A 127 3.82 -4.34 11.15
N THR A 128 3.84 -4.67 9.87
CA THR A 128 4.81 -4.17 8.88
C THR A 128 4.02 -3.41 7.82
N LEU A 129 4.39 -2.16 7.57
CA LEU A 129 3.67 -1.31 6.61
C LEU A 129 4.30 -1.42 5.23
N PRO A 130 3.55 -1.86 4.21
CA PRO A 130 4.01 -1.75 2.83
C PRO A 130 3.94 -0.29 2.40
N LYS A 131 5.06 0.21 1.89
CA LYS A 131 5.17 1.55 1.31
C LYS A 131 5.83 1.42 -0.05
N PHE A 132 6.01 2.52 -0.75
CA PHE A 132 6.64 2.51 -2.07
C PHE A 132 7.77 3.51 -2.11
N ARG A 133 8.77 3.22 -2.94
CA ARG A 133 9.88 4.12 -3.23
C ARG A 133 10.12 4.16 -4.73
N PRO A 134 10.79 5.20 -5.26
CA PRO A 134 11.14 5.22 -6.67
C PRO A 134 11.97 4.00 -7.03
N ARG A 135 11.64 3.38 -8.17
CA ARG A 135 12.40 2.27 -8.72
C ARG A 135 13.32 2.83 -9.78
N ARG A 136 14.61 2.56 -9.62
CA ARG A 136 15.58 2.98 -10.62
C ARG A 136 15.41 2.15 -11.87
N ALA A 137 15.47 2.81 -13.03
CA ALA A 137 15.50 2.09 -14.29
C ALA A 137 16.71 1.18 -14.30
N ALA A 138 16.51 -0.07 -14.73
CA ALA A 138 17.62 -0.99 -14.96
C ALA A 138 18.44 -0.42 -16.12
N GLY A 139 19.66 -0.03 -15.80
CA GLY A 139 20.44 0.60 -16.85
C GLY A 139 21.86 0.52 -16.60
#